data_339b08501845dde75d27c164a52644c7
#
_entry.id   339b08501845dde75d27c164a52644c7
#
_cell.length_a   1.000
_cell.length_b   1.000
_cell.length_c   1.000
_cell.angle_alpha   90.00
_cell.angle_beta   90.00
_cell.angle_gamma   90.00
#
_symmetry.space_group_name_H-M   'P 1'
#
loop_
_entity.id
_entity.type
_entity.pdbx_description
1 polymer ?
#
loop_
_entity_poly.entity_id
_entity_poly.type
_entity_poly.pdbx_seq_one_letter_code
_entity_poly.pdbx_strand_id
1 'polypeptide(L)'
;MSLGRALDEKAPSYLLQSLGWSYHAPYAGHDGIQLAIGQVFHRGEDYLFPYYRDMLTVLSAGMTAEEIILNGISKATDPSSGGRHMSNHFAKPEWHIENISSATGTHDLHAVGVARAMVYYDHKGVAIT
;
A
#
# COMPACT_ATOMS: atom_id res chain seq x y z
N MET A 1 -14.74 3.71 1.36
CA MET A 1 -14.48 4.46 2.60
C MET A 1 -14.86 3.70 3.86
N SER A 2 -16.09 3.19 4.04
CA SER A 2 -16.50 2.47 5.25
C SER A 2 -15.63 1.24 5.60
N LEU A 3 -15.28 0.42 4.60
CA LEU A 3 -14.40 -0.73 4.80
C LEU A 3 -13.01 -0.31 5.30
N GLY A 4 -12.40 0.70 4.68
CA GLY A 4 -11.10 1.20 5.10
C GLY A 4 -11.11 1.73 6.52
N ARG A 5 -12.16 2.46 6.89
CA ARG A 5 -12.34 2.93 8.28
C ARG A 5 -12.48 1.78 9.27
N ALA A 6 -13.25 0.76 8.93
CA ALA A 6 -13.41 -0.40 9.80
C ALA A 6 -12.08 -1.14 10.03
N LEU A 7 -11.23 -1.25 9.01
CA LEU A 7 -9.89 -1.83 9.12
C LEU A 7 -8.96 -0.94 9.97
N ASP A 8 -8.97 0.36 9.72
CA ASP A 8 -8.16 1.34 10.44
C ASP A 8 -8.49 1.37 11.94
N GLU A 9 -9.76 1.34 12.27
CA GLU A 9 -10.25 1.28 13.67
C GLU A 9 -10.00 -0.07 14.35
N LYS A 10 -9.96 -1.16 13.57
CA LYS A 10 -9.73 -2.51 14.08
C LYS A 10 -8.26 -2.82 14.36
N ALA A 11 -7.34 -2.28 13.57
CA ALA A 11 -5.90 -2.56 13.66
C ALA A 11 -5.31 -2.37 15.07
N PRO A 12 -5.61 -1.29 15.82
CA PRO A 12 -5.11 -1.15 17.18
C PRO A 12 -5.51 -2.29 18.14
N SER A 13 -6.68 -2.91 17.94
CA SER A 13 -7.12 -4.03 18.77
C SER A 13 -6.26 -5.28 18.55
N TYR A 14 -5.79 -5.52 17.32
CA TYR A 14 -4.85 -6.60 17.01
C TYR A 14 -3.46 -6.32 17.59
N LEU A 15 -3.00 -5.08 17.51
CA LEU A 15 -1.75 -4.64 18.11
C LEU A 15 -1.74 -4.88 19.63
N LEU A 16 -2.78 -4.41 20.34
CA LEU A 16 -2.90 -4.53 21.80
C LEU A 16 -3.03 -5.99 22.28
N GLN A 17 -3.60 -6.86 21.45
CA GLN A 17 -3.77 -8.28 21.77
C GLN A 17 -2.57 -9.13 21.34
N SER A 18 -1.50 -8.53 20.84
CA SER A 18 -0.32 -9.24 20.32
C SER A 18 -0.66 -10.27 19.22
N LEU A 19 -1.66 -9.95 18.39
CA LEU A 19 -2.12 -10.81 17.31
C LEU A 19 -1.34 -10.65 16.00
N GLY A 20 -0.11 -10.13 16.09
CA GLY A 20 0.80 -10.01 14.96
C GLY A 20 0.88 -8.62 14.36
N TRP A 21 -0.09 -7.75 14.53
CA TRP A 21 -0.03 -6.39 14.03
C TRP A 21 1.06 -5.61 14.78
N SER A 22 2.19 -5.37 14.13
CA SER A 22 3.39 -4.82 14.76
C SER A 22 3.44 -3.30 14.77
N TYR A 23 2.72 -2.66 13.86
CA TYR A 23 2.71 -1.22 13.67
C TYR A 23 1.37 -0.80 13.06
N HIS A 24 0.82 0.33 13.51
CA HIS A 24 -0.37 0.92 12.90
C HIS A 24 -0.17 2.41 12.65
N ALA A 25 -0.38 2.81 11.40
CA ALA A 25 -0.38 4.20 10.97
C ALA A 25 -1.78 4.53 10.43
N PRO A 26 -2.64 5.19 11.21
CA PRO A 26 -3.97 5.54 10.76
C PRO A 26 -3.90 6.53 9.59
N TYR A 27 -4.79 6.36 8.64
CA TYR A 27 -4.89 7.23 7.46
C TYR A 27 -6.01 8.29 7.60
N ALA A 28 -6.72 8.29 8.73
CA ALA A 28 -7.83 9.20 8.99
C ALA A 28 -7.50 10.65 8.64
N GLY A 29 -8.34 11.27 7.83
CA GLY A 29 -8.12 12.62 7.29
C GLY A 29 -7.57 12.65 5.86
N HIS A 30 -7.02 11.54 5.36
CA HIS A 30 -6.52 11.41 3.99
C HIS A 30 -7.53 10.74 3.04
N ASP A 31 -8.74 10.43 3.51
CA ASP A 31 -9.74 9.60 2.84
C ASP A 31 -10.02 10.00 1.39
N GLY A 32 -10.23 11.29 1.15
CA GLY A 32 -10.62 11.77 -0.17
C GLY A 32 -9.54 11.56 -1.23
N ILE A 33 -8.31 11.96 -0.92
CA ILE A 33 -7.19 11.84 -1.86
C ILE A 33 -6.80 10.38 -2.09
N GLN A 34 -6.75 9.58 -1.04
CA GLN A 34 -6.40 8.16 -1.15
C GLN A 34 -7.42 7.38 -1.98
N LEU A 35 -8.71 7.66 -1.77
CA LEU A 35 -9.77 7.06 -2.59
C LEU A 35 -9.62 7.45 -4.07
N ALA A 36 -9.39 8.73 -4.35
CA ALA A 36 -9.25 9.24 -5.71
C ALA A 36 -8.04 8.63 -6.42
N ILE A 37 -6.87 8.60 -5.78
CA ILE A 37 -5.65 8.00 -6.35
C ILE A 37 -5.89 6.53 -6.69
N GLY A 38 -6.41 5.75 -5.75
CA GLY A 38 -6.66 4.33 -6.01
C GLY A 38 -7.68 4.06 -7.13
N GLN A 39 -8.62 4.98 -7.36
CA GLN A 39 -9.60 4.86 -8.45
C GLN A 39 -9.05 5.20 -9.83
N VAL A 40 -8.04 6.08 -9.92
CA VAL A 40 -7.41 6.42 -11.21
C VAL A 40 -6.20 5.56 -11.54
N PHE A 41 -5.73 4.76 -10.60
CA PHE A 41 -4.61 3.84 -10.77
C PHE A 41 -4.96 2.69 -11.71
N HIS A 42 -4.19 2.53 -12.80
CA HIS A 42 -4.34 1.44 -13.76
C HIS A 42 -3.35 0.31 -13.47
N ARG A 43 -3.85 -0.79 -12.91
CA ARG A 43 -3.06 -1.95 -12.54
C ARG A 43 -2.28 -2.52 -13.71
N GLY A 44 -0.97 -2.77 -13.53
CA GLY A 44 -0.10 -3.31 -14.56
C GLY A 44 0.33 -2.31 -15.64
N GLU A 45 -0.18 -1.07 -15.60
CA GLU A 45 0.23 0.03 -16.46
C GLU A 45 0.94 1.13 -15.66
N ASP A 46 0.29 1.59 -14.58
CA ASP A 46 0.88 2.55 -13.65
C ASP A 46 1.75 1.86 -12.61
N TYR A 47 2.67 2.60 -12.00
CA TYR A 47 3.44 2.19 -10.85
C TYR A 47 3.01 2.98 -9.62
N LEU A 48 2.70 2.30 -8.52
CA LEU A 48 2.32 2.90 -7.25
C LEU A 48 3.36 2.55 -6.17
N PHE A 49 3.87 3.57 -5.50
CA PHE A 49 4.79 3.47 -4.37
C PHE A 49 4.08 3.93 -3.10
N PRO A 50 3.22 3.08 -2.50
CA PRO A 50 2.36 3.48 -1.41
C PRO A 50 3.15 3.66 -0.12
N TYR A 51 2.86 4.73 0.62
CA TYR A 51 3.40 4.91 1.96
C TYR A 51 2.60 4.06 2.98
N TYR A 52 3.14 3.84 4.16
CA TYR A 52 2.48 3.00 5.17
C TYR A 52 1.14 3.57 5.70
N ARG A 53 0.82 4.83 5.37
CA ARG A 53 -0.50 5.42 5.64
C ARG A 53 -1.50 5.22 4.50
N ASP A 54 -1.10 4.66 3.38
CA ASP A 54 -1.91 4.60 2.16
C ASP A 54 -2.83 3.38 2.07
N MET A 55 -3.31 2.90 3.22
CA MET A 55 -4.22 1.76 3.27
C MET A 55 -5.44 1.95 2.37
N LEU A 56 -6.06 3.12 2.38
CA LEU A 56 -7.24 3.36 1.55
C LEU A 56 -6.88 3.49 0.07
N THR A 57 -5.68 3.97 -0.26
CA THR A 57 -5.19 3.99 -1.65
C THR A 57 -5.11 2.58 -2.22
N VAL A 58 -4.45 1.66 -1.53
CA VAL A 58 -4.31 0.27 -2.02
C VAL A 58 -5.62 -0.52 -1.99
N LEU A 59 -6.51 -0.26 -1.02
CA LEU A 59 -7.88 -0.79 -1.03
C LEU A 59 -8.68 -0.26 -2.22
N SER A 60 -8.58 1.03 -2.51
CA SER A 60 -9.27 1.66 -3.65
C SER A 60 -8.71 1.17 -4.99
N ALA A 61 -7.40 0.90 -5.04
CA ALA A 61 -6.74 0.23 -6.16
C ALA A 61 -7.16 -1.24 -6.29
N GLY A 62 -7.81 -1.81 -5.27
CA GLY A 62 -8.49 -3.12 -5.32
C GLY A 62 -7.85 -4.24 -4.51
N MET A 63 -6.86 -3.95 -3.66
CA MET A 63 -6.45 -4.92 -2.64
C MET A 63 -7.63 -5.24 -1.74
N THR A 64 -7.75 -6.48 -1.33
CA THR A 64 -8.86 -6.94 -0.49
C THR A 64 -8.61 -6.68 0.99
N ALA A 65 -9.67 -6.65 1.78
CA ALA A 65 -9.55 -6.58 3.25
C ALA A 65 -8.75 -7.75 3.82
N GLU A 66 -8.90 -8.93 3.22
CA GLU A 66 -8.13 -10.11 3.62
C GLU A 66 -6.62 -9.89 3.40
N GLU A 67 -6.20 -9.40 2.24
CA GLU A 67 -4.79 -9.10 1.94
C GLU A 67 -4.21 -8.07 2.91
N ILE A 68 -4.98 -7.04 3.25
CA ILE A 68 -4.57 -6.03 4.26
C ILE A 68 -4.39 -6.67 5.64
N ILE A 69 -5.31 -7.54 6.06
CA ILE A 69 -5.22 -8.22 7.35
C ILE A 69 -4.04 -9.20 7.35
N LEU A 70 -3.83 -9.97 6.29
CA LEU A 70 -2.70 -10.89 6.16
C LEU A 70 -1.36 -10.17 6.28
N ASN A 71 -1.22 -8.99 5.64
CA ASN A 71 -0.06 -8.11 5.83
C ASN A 71 0.04 -7.65 7.29
N GLY A 72 -1.06 -7.14 7.86
CA GLY A 72 -1.10 -6.63 9.22
C GLY A 72 -0.64 -7.64 10.26
N ILE A 73 -1.03 -8.91 10.13
CA ILE A 73 -0.69 -9.99 11.07
C ILE A 73 0.48 -10.87 10.61
N SER A 74 1.24 -10.41 9.62
CA SER A 74 2.49 -11.03 9.14
C SER A 74 2.34 -12.52 8.75
N LYS A 75 1.30 -12.85 7.97
CA LYS A 75 1.09 -14.22 7.50
C LYS A 75 1.98 -14.56 6.29
N ALA A 76 2.37 -15.81 6.19
CA ALA A 76 3.14 -16.31 5.05
C ALA A 76 2.40 -16.16 3.70
N THR A 77 1.09 -16.04 3.73
CA THR A 77 0.22 -15.82 2.56
C THR A 77 -0.02 -14.33 2.26
N ASP A 78 0.62 -13.42 3.00
CA ASP A 78 0.60 -11.98 2.71
C ASP A 78 1.19 -11.71 1.31
N PRO A 79 0.42 -11.12 0.38
CA PRO A 79 0.90 -10.85 -0.98
C PRO A 79 2.00 -9.79 -1.02
N SER A 80 2.07 -8.93 -0.01
CA SER A 80 3.05 -7.83 0.03
C SER A 80 4.46 -8.30 0.31
N SER A 81 4.64 -9.29 1.19
CA SER A 81 5.98 -9.68 1.63
C SER A 81 6.11 -11.14 2.08
N GLY A 82 5.02 -11.91 2.09
CA GLY A 82 5.01 -13.23 2.73
C GLY A 82 5.27 -13.15 4.23
N GLY A 83 4.76 -12.12 4.88
CA GLY A 83 4.87 -11.89 6.32
C GLY A 83 6.25 -11.39 6.79
N ARG A 84 7.12 -10.93 5.88
CA ARG A 84 8.50 -10.50 6.20
C ARG A 84 8.64 -9.01 6.43
N HIS A 85 7.63 -8.22 6.09
CA HIS A 85 7.63 -6.77 6.27
C HIS A 85 6.77 -6.35 7.46
N MET A 86 6.94 -5.12 7.90
CA MET A 86 6.07 -4.52 8.92
C MET A 86 4.63 -4.39 8.40
N SER A 87 3.68 -4.42 9.30
CA SER A 87 2.28 -4.09 9.01
C SER A 87 2.16 -2.74 8.29
N ASN A 88 1.17 -2.59 7.46
CA ASN A 88 0.91 -1.39 6.64
C ASN A 88 1.94 -1.11 5.52
N HIS A 89 2.87 -2.01 5.25
CA HIS A 89 3.78 -1.90 4.11
C HIS A 89 3.24 -2.78 2.98
N PHE A 90 2.41 -2.17 2.14
CA PHE A 90 1.64 -2.85 1.10
C PHE A 90 2.45 -2.98 -0.18
N ALA A 91 2.35 -4.14 -0.83
CA ALA A 91 2.85 -4.37 -2.18
C ALA A 91 1.99 -5.40 -2.90
N LYS A 92 1.94 -5.30 -4.21
CA LYS A 92 1.34 -6.27 -5.10
C LYS A 92 2.04 -6.19 -6.46
N PRO A 93 3.20 -6.86 -6.62
CA PRO A 93 4.07 -6.68 -7.78
C PRO A 93 3.38 -6.93 -9.12
N GLU A 94 2.44 -7.88 -9.19
CA GLU A 94 1.67 -8.16 -10.39
C GLU A 94 0.74 -7.01 -10.84
N TRP A 95 0.56 -6.01 -9.99
CA TRP A 95 -0.18 -4.78 -10.27
C TRP A 95 0.72 -3.54 -10.32
N HIS A 96 2.04 -3.71 -10.21
CA HIS A 96 3.01 -2.64 -10.04
C HIS A 96 2.75 -1.77 -8.78
N ILE A 97 2.24 -2.39 -7.72
CA ILE A 97 2.24 -1.78 -6.40
C ILE A 97 3.53 -2.22 -5.72
N GLU A 98 4.45 -1.30 -5.58
CA GLU A 98 5.83 -1.59 -5.22
C GLU A 98 6.05 -1.52 -3.70
N ASN A 99 6.91 -2.38 -3.21
CA ASN A 99 7.29 -2.36 -1.80
C ASN A 99 8.21 -1.16 -1.50
N ILE A 100 8.01 -0.54 -0.36
CA ILE A 100 8.78 0.63 0.07
C ILE A 100 9.45 0.38 1.43
N SER A 101 10.43 1.21 1.78
CA SER A 101 10.99 1.22 3.13
C SER A 101 10.14 2.09 4.07
N SER A 102 10.35 1.94 5.38
CA SER A 102 9.67 2.76 6.39
C SER A 102 10.21 4.18 6.48
N ALA A 103 11.38 4.47 5.91
CA ALA A 103 11.97 5.79 5.96
C ALA A 103 11.18 6.78 5.08
N THR A 104 10.73 7.86 5.68
CA THR A 104 9.90 8.87 5.02
C THR A 104 10.60 9.47 3.79
N GLY A 105 9.91 9.49 2.66
CA GLY A 105 10.39 10.10 1.41
C GLY A 105 11.33 9.23 0.57
N THR A 106 11.74 8.04 1.00
CA THR A 106 12.63 7.18 0.20
C THR A 106 11.95 6.65 -1.05
N HIS A 107 10.64 6.44 -1.02
CA HIS A 107 9.83 5.98 -2.14
C HIS A 107 9.76 7.00 -3.29
N ASP A 108 9.92 8.28 -3.01
CA ASP A 108 9.94 9.35 -4.02
C ASP A 108 11.07 9.13 -5.03
N LEU A 109 12.26 8.75 -4.57
CA LEU A 109 13.41 8.46 -5.46
C LEU A 109 13.17 7.22 -6.32
N HIS A 110 12.50 6.20 -5.77
CA HIS A 110 12.11 5.01 -6.53
C HIS A 110 11.11 5.39 -7.64
N ALA A 111 10.08 6.18 -7.31
CA ALA A 111 9.10 6.66 -8.27
C ALA A 111 9.74 7.46 -9.40
N VAL A 112 10.66 8.38 -9.07
CA VAL A 112 11.41 9.16 -10.08
C VAL A 112 12.26 8.25 -10.96
N GLY A 113 12.93 7.25 -10.39
CA GLY A 113 13.72 6.28 -11.14
C GLY A 113 12.87 5.47 -12.13
N VAL A 114 11.72 4.98 -11.67
CA VAL A 114 10.77 4.25 -12.51
C VAL A 114 10.18 5.15 -13.60
N ALA A 115 9.73 6.36 -13.26
CA ALA A 115 9.20 7.32 -14.24
C ALA A 115 10.22 7.61 -15.36
N ARG A 116 11.50 7.75 -15.03
CA ARG A 116 12.56 7.90 -16.01
C ARG A 116 12.72 6.66 -16.89
N ALA A 117 12.69 5.46 -16.29
CA ALA A 117 12.77 4.21 -17.04
C ALA A 117 11.59 4.02 -18.00
N MET A 118 10.38 4.36 -17.54
CA MET A 118 9.16 4.31 -18.37
C MET A 118 9.32 5.12 -19.66
N VAL A 119 9.86 6.34 -19.58
CA VAL A 119 10.15 7.15 -20.76
C VAL A 119 11.19 6.48 -21.66
N TYR A 120 12.24 5.91 -21.09
CA TYR A 120 13.30 5.26 -21.84
C TYR A 120 12.84 4.01 -22.60
N TYR A 121 11.92 3.25 -21.99
CA TYR A 121 11.37 2.02 -22.58
C TYR A 121 10.02 2.20 -23.29
N ASP A 122 9.59 3.45 -23.53
CA ASP A 122 8.29 3.79 -24.12
C ASP A 122 7.11 3.10 -23.40
N HIS A 123 7.22 2.93 -22.10
CA HIS A 123 6.13 2.40 -21.30
C HIS A 123 5.08 3.49 -21.05
N LYS A 124 3.81 3.16 -21.26
CA LYS A 124 2.69 4.06 -20.95
C LYS A 124 2.33 3.95 -19.47
N GLY A 125 1.68 4.96 -18.96
CA GLY A 125 1.32 5.03 -17.55
C GLY A 125 2.09 6.10 -16.77
N VAL A 126 1.91 6.15 -15.48
CA VAL A 126 2.53 7.10 -14.56
C VAL A 126 3.14 6.39 -13.34
N ALA A 127 4.13 7.02 -12.73
CA ALA A 127 4.63 6.59 -11.41
C ALA A 127 4.04 7.51 -10.34
N ILE A 128 3.36 6.93 -9.38
CA ILE A 128 2.62 7.61 -8.31
C ILE A 128 3.30 7.31 -6.98
N THR A 129 3.50 8.37 -6.19
CA THR A 129 4.05 8.26 -4.83
C THR A 129 3.33 9.21 -3.90
#